data_9753027df4f142a18c440142feb16d79
#
_entry.id   9753027df4f142a18c440142feb16d79
#
_cell.length_a   1.000
_cell.length_b   1.000
_cell.length_c   1.000
_cell.angle_alpha   90.00
_cell.angle_beta   90.00
_cell.angle_gamma   90.00
#
_symmetry.space_group_name_H-M   'P 1'
#
loop_
_entity.id
_entity.type
_entity.pdbx_description
1 polymer ?
#
loop_
_entity_poly.entity_id
_entity_poly.type
_entity_poly.pdbx_seq_one_letter_code
_entity_poly.pdbx_strand_id
1 'polypeptide(L)'
;MEEKILEILKETFELDSVDKTCSQQTCPEWASMGQLNLVAELEDAFNISIEPEEIAEMKSFEDIIKIISNKYPNEYHGMVL
;
A
#
# COMPACT_ATOMS: atom_id res chain seq x y z
N MET A 1 0.38 -5.09 -10.01
CA MET A 1 0.69 -4.50 -8.69
C MET A 1 -0.39 -3.55 -8.18
N GLU A 2 -0.85 -2.63 -9.01
CA GLU A 2 -1.87 -1.67 -8.58
C GLU A 2 -3.16 -2.33 -8.11
N GLU A 3 -3.64 -3.30 -8.86
CA GLU A 3 -4.86 -4.01 -8.50
C GLU A 3 -4.75 -4.71 -7.16
N LYS A 4 -3.59 -5.29 -6.89
CA LYS A 4 -3.36 -5.98 -5.63
C LYS A 4 -3.39 -5.01 -4.46
N ILE A 5 -2.80 -3.84 -4.65
CA ILE A 5 -2.80 -2.81 -3.60
C ILE A 5 -4.21 -2.30 -3.35
N LEU A 6 -4.99 -2.09 -4.42
CA LEU A 6 -6.38 -1.67 -4.28
C LEU A 6 -7.20 -2.71 -3.52
N GLU A 7 -6.99 -3.99 -3.81
CA GLU A 7 -7.65 -5.07 -3.08
C GLU A 7 -7.28 -5.04 -1.60
N ILE A 8 -6.00 -4.85 -1.31
CA ILE A 8 -5.52 -4.82 0.07
C ILE A 8 -6.17 -3.66 0.83
N LEU A 9 -6.23 -2.48 0.20
CA LEU A 9 -6.88 -1.32 0.80
C LEU A 9 -8.35 -1.60 1.09
N LYS A 10 -9.03 -2.19 0.11
CA LYS A 10 -10.44 -2.49 0.23
C LYS A 10 -10.71 -3.47 1.38
N GLU A 11 -9.91 -4.50 1.48
CA GLU A 11 -10.07 -5.51 2.52
C GLU A 11 -9.65 -4.99 3.90
N THR A 12 -8.52 -4.29 3.96
CA THR A 12 -7.99 -3.80 5.23
C THR A 12 -8.93 -2.82 5.89
N PHE A 13 -9.52 -1.92 5.11
CA PHE A 13 -10.40 -0.88 5.63
C PHE A 13 -11.88 -1.20 5.42
N GLU A 14 -12.20 -2.38 4.92
CA GLU A 14 -13.57 -2.85 4.69
C GLU A 14 -14.39 -1.85 3.89
N LEU A 15 -13.81 -1.39 2.78
CA LEU A 15 -14.44 -0.41 1.91
C LEU A 15 -15.33 -1.09 0.88
N ASP A 16 -16.44 -0.44 0.52
CA ASP A 16 -17.32 -0.93 -0.54
C ASP A 16 -16.64 -0.83 -1.90
N SER A 17 -15.84 0.22 -2.09
CA SER A 17 -15.09 0.41 -3.32
C SER A 17 -13.85 1.23 -3.01
N VAL A 18 -12.86 1.13 -3.89
CA VAL A 18 -11.61 1.86 -3.71
C VAL A 18 -11.04 2.16 -5.11
N ASP A 19 -10.38 3.31 -5.24
CA ASP A 19 -9.73 3.66 -6.49
C ASP A 19 -8.36 4.32 -6.21
N LYS A 20 -7.70 4.75 -7.26
CA LYS A 20 -6.34 5.28 -7.17
C LYS A 20 -6.24 6.62 -6.47
N THR A 21 -7.37 7.25 -6.17
CA THR A 21 -7.38 8.51 -5.42
C THR A 21 -7.49 8.30 -3.93
N CYS A 22 -7.52 7.04 -3.48
CA CYS A 22 -7.63 6.71 -2.07
C CYS A 22 -6.45 7.28 -1.29
N SER A 23 -6.74 7.93 -0.16
CA SER A 23 -5.73 8.54 0.68
C SER A 23 -6.26 8.65 2.10
N GLN A 24 -5.40 9.09 3.01
CA GLN A 24 -5.81 9.31 4.39
C GLN A 24 -6.89 10.40 4.50
N GLN A 25 -6.93 11.31 3.54
CA GLN A 25 -7.95 12.36 3.54
C GLN A 25 -9.32 11.85 3.12
N THR A 26 -9.37 10.87 2.23
CA THR A 26 -10.63 10.33 1.75
C THR A 26 -11.08 9.09 2.49
N CYS A 27 -10.20 8.49 3.27
CA CYS A 27 -10.48 7.25 3.98
C CYS A 27 -10.12 7.41 5.46
N PRO A 28 -11.09 7.75 6.32
CA PRO A 28 -10.83 7.95 7.75
C PRO A 28 -10.25 6.71 8.43
N GLU A 29 -10.57 5.54 7.93
CA GLU A 29 -10.05 4.29 8.48
C GLU A 29 -8.55 4.17 8.32
N TRP A 30 -7.98 4.90 7.38
CA TRP A 30 -6.55 4.88 7.10
C TRP A 30 -5.81 5.86 8.00
N ALA A 31 -5.84 5.60 9.30
CA ALA A 31 -5.18 6.43 10.29
C ALA A 31 -4.82 5.58 11.48
N SER A 32 -3.81 5.95 12.20
CA SER A 32 -3.39 5.25 13.43
C SER A 32 -3.30 3.75 13.24
N MET A 33 -4.17 3.00 13.90
CA MET A 33 -4.15 1.54 13.83
C MET A 33 -4.40 1.01 12.42
N GLY A 34 -5.22 1.71 11.65
CA GLY A 34 -5.47 1.32 10.26
C GLY A 34 -4.20 1.34 9.42
N GLN A 35 -3.36 2.35 9.64
CA GLN A 35 -2.08 2.45 8.94
C GLN A 35 -1.19 1.24 9.26
N LEU A 36 -1.13 0.86 10.53
CA LEU A 36 -0.31 -0.28 10.95
C LEU A 36 -0.84 -1.58 10.36
N ASN A 37 -2.15 -1.76 10.33
CA ASN A 37 -2.76 -2.93 9.72
C ASN A 37 -2.44 -2.99 8.22
N LEU A 38 -2.52 -1.85 7.55
CA LEU A 38 -2.21 -1.78 6.13
C LEU A 38 -0.75 -2.17 5.88
N VAL A 39 0.17 -1.64 6.68
CA VAL A 39 1.58 -1.97 6.54
C VAL A 39 1.79 -3.47 6.67
N ALA A 40 1.19 -4.09 7.69
CA ALA A 40 1.33 -5.52 7.91
C ALA A 40 0.82 -6.33 6.71
N GLU A 41 -0.31 -5.92 6.15
CA GLU A 41 -0.88 -6.60 4.98
C GLU A 41 0.00 -6.46 3.75
N LEU A 42 0.56 -5.26 3.55
CA LEU A 42 1.45 -5.03 2.42
C LEU A 42 2.74 -5.83 2.55
N GLU A 43 3.31 -5.87 3.74
CA GLU A 43 4.52 -6.64 3.97
C GLU A 43 4.30 -8.12 3.70
N ASP A 44 3.17 -8.63 4.13
CA ASP A 44 2.83 -10.04 3.93
C ASP A 44 2.55 -10.34 2.46
N ALA A 45 1.78 -9.47 1.80
CA ALA A 45 1.37 -9.71 0.42
C ALA A 45 2.54 -9.64 -0.56
N PHE A 46 3.49 -8.75 -0.31
CA PHE A 46 4.62 -8.55 -1.22
C PHE A 46 5.93 -9.10 -0.68
N ASN A 47 5.89 -9.69 0.52
CA ASN A 47 7.07 -10.28 1.15
C ASN A 47 8.21 -9.27 1.26
N ILE A 48 7.91 -8.10 1.81
CA ILE A 48 8.86 -7.00 1.98
C ILE A 48 8.84 -6.51 3.41
N SER A 49 9.81 -5.67 3.74
CA SER A 49 9.84 -4.94 5.01
C SER A 49 9.68 -3.46 4.71
N ILE A 50 8.80 -2.80 5.44
CA ILE A 50 8.58 -1.36 5.28
C ILE A 50 9.16 -0.64 6.48
N GLU A 51 10.06 0.30 6.21
CA GLU A 51 10.75 1.04 7.26
C GLU A 51 9.82 2.06 7.93
N PRO A 52 10.06 2.40 9.21
CA PRO A 52 9.22 3.41 9.88
C PRO A 52 9.17 4.74 9.13
N GLU A 53 10.26 5.13 8.50
CA GLU A 53 10.31 6.36 7.70
C GLU A 53 9.37 6.29 6.51
N GLU A 54 9.29 5.12 5.90
CA GLU A 54 8.41 4.90 4.77
C GLU A 54 6.94 4.88 5.21
N ILE A 55 6.68 4.32 6.39
CA ILE A 55 5.34 4.30 6.94
C ILE A 55 4.83 5.73 7.14
N ALA A 56 5.70 6.61 7.62
CA ALA A 56 5.33 8.01 7.84
C ALA A 56 4.98 8.72 6.53
N GLU A 57 5.53 8.28 5.41
CA GLU A 57 5.26 8.86 4.10
C GLU A 57 4.07 8.23 3.40
N MET A 58 3.57 7.13 3.90
CA MET A 58 2.51 6.36 3.26
C MET A 58 1.14 6.97 3.57
N LYS A 59 0.73 7.96 2.80
CA LYS A 59 -0.51 8.70 3.03
C LYS A 59 -1.55 8.55 1.92
N SER A 60 -1.18 7.90 0.82
CA SER A 60 -2.06 7.75 -0.32
C SER A 60 -1.70 6.50 -1.11
N PHE A 61 -2.59 6.14 -2.03
CA PHE A 61 -2.33 5.02 -2.94
C PHE A 61 -1.03 5.25 -3.72
N GLU A 62 -0.81 6.47 -4.20
CA GLU A 62 0.40 6.78 -4.95
C GLU A 62 1.66 6.59 -4.13
N ASP A 63 1.60 6.96 -2.85
CA ASP A 63 2.74 6.77 -1.95
C ASP A 63 3.07 5.30 -1.79
N ILE A 64 2.03 4.46 -1.68
CA ILE A 64 2.22 3.01 -1.58
C ILE A 64 2.91 2.48 -2.82
N ILE A 65 2.46 2.92 -4.00
CA ILE A 65 3.07 2.50 -5.27
C ILE A 65 4.55 2.85 -5.30
N LYS A 66 4.89 4.06 -4.90
CA LYS A 66 6.29 4.50 -4.89
C LYS A 66 7.14 3.65 -3.96
N ILE A 67 6.65 3.41 -2.76
CA ILE A 67 7.40 2.65 -1.76
C ILE A 67 7.63 1.22 -2.22
N ILE A 68 6.58 0.57 -2.69
CA ILE A 68 6.69 -0.82 -3.12
C ILE A 68 7.55 -0.94 -4.37
N SER A 69 7.41 -0.01 -5.31
CA SER A 69 8.23 -0.02 -6.54
C SER A 69 9.71 0.11 -6.22
N ASN A 70 10.05 0.90 -5.21
CA ASN A 70 11.44 1.05 -4.80
C ASN A 70 12.00 -0.23 -4.19
N LYS A 71 11.15 -1.02 -3.55
CA LYS A 71 11.60 -2.26 -2.91
C LYS A 71 11.69 -3.42 -3.89
N TYR A 72 11.06 -3.31 -5.04
CA TYR A 72 11.01 -4.37 -6.05
C TYR A 72 11.50 -3.95 -7.42
N PRO A 73 12.55 -3.16 -7.53
CA PRO A 73 12.96 -2.71 -8.86
C PRO A 73 13.36 -3.87 -9.78
N ASN A 74 14.09 -4.84 -9.25
CA ASN A 74 14.59 -5.95 -10.07
C ASN A 74 13.49 -6.93 -10.44
N GLU A 75 12.63 -7.28 -9.49
CA GLU A 75 11.56 -8.21 -9.76
C GLU A 75 10.54 -7.63 -10.73
N TYR A 76 10.26 -6.35 -10.57
CA TYR A 76 9.31 -5.67 -11.43
C TYR A 76 9.85 -5.64 -12.87
N HIS A 77 11.11 -5.32 -13.03
CA HIS A 77 11.75 -5.33 -14.34
C HIS A 77 11.78 -6.72 -14.94
N GLY A 78 12.06 -7.72 -14.12
CA GLY A 78 12.07 -9.09 -14.57
C GLY A 78 10.73 -9.55 -15.11
N MET A 79 9.65 -9.07 -14.50
CA MET A 79 8.31 -9.42 -14.95
C MET A 79 7.94 -8.74 -16.26
N VAL A 80 8.47 -7.57 -16.48
CA VAL A 80 8.20 -6.81 -17.69
C VAL A 80 8.99 -7.35 -18.87
N LEU A 81 10.19 -7.80 -18.59
CA LEU A 81 11.05 -8.32 -19.63
C LEU A 81 10.64 -9.72 -20.07
#